data_a37076902a41d5a03e3baaabff8e5f6c
#
_entry.id   a37076902a41d5a03e3baaabff8e5f6c
#
_cell.length_a   1.000
_cell.length_b   1.000
_cell.length_c   1.000
_cell.angle_alpha   90.00
_cell.angle_beta   90.00
_cell.angle_gamma   90.00
#
_symmetry.space_group_name_H-M   'P 1'
#
loop_
_entity.id
_entity.type
_entity.pdbx_description
1 polymer ?
#
loop_
_entity_poly.entity_id
_entity_poly.type
_entity_poly.pdbx_seq_one_letter_code
_entity_poly.pdbx_strand_id
1 'polypeptide(L)'
;MLRYLKKLEDCDIALNRSMIALGSCTMKLNATAELMPITWKEFSLPHPFVPTDQMEGYKILFNDLINDLKEITGYDAVSLQPNSGAQGEYAGLMTIRKFHESNGQGTRDVCLIPNSAHGTNPASAQMSGMKVVVVNCDEDGNVDLDDLKNKAEKYSKNLAALMVTYPSTHGVFEEKIIEICDVIHKHGGQVYMLSLIHI
;
A
#
# COMPACT_ATOMS: atom_id res chain seq x y z
N MET A 1 1.68 11.55 39.73
CA MET A 1 1.51 10.64 38.58
C MET A 1 1.44 11.42 37.26
N LEU A 2 0.42 12.28 37.01
CA LEU A 2 0.26 13.00 35.72
C LEU A 2 1.50 13.80 35.27
N ARG A 3 2.13 14.55 36.19
CA ARG A 3 3.36 15.30 35.86
C ARG A 3 4.53 14.39 35.44
N TYR A 4 4.61 13.22 36.04
CA TYR A 4 5.63 12.23 35.68
C TYR A 4 5.36 11.61 34.30
N LEU A 5 4.11 11.23 34.05
CA LEU A 5 3.71 10.72 32.73
C LEU A 5 3.93 11.77 31.64
N LYS A 6 3.59 13.03 31.90
CA LYS A 6 3.84 14.13 30.97
C LYS A 6 5.35 14.32 30.69
N LYS A 7 6.18 14.20 31.70
CA LYS A 7 7.64 14.27 31.54
C LYS A 7 8.17 13.12 30.66
N LEU A 8 7.64 11.91 30.80
CA LEU A 8 8.00 10.78 29.95
C LEU A 8 7.51 10.99 28.53
N GLU A 9 6.26 11.41 28.36
CA GLU A 9 5.68 11.75 27.05
C GLU A 9 6.52 12.81 26.32
N ASP A 10 7.00 13.82 27.05
CA ASP A 10 7.81 14.91 26.47
C ASP A 10 9.21 14.45 26.01
N CYS A 11 9.65 13.27 26.44
CA CYS A 11 10.88 12.65 25.95
C CYS A 11 10.67 11.84 24.66
N ASP A 12 9.44 11.54 24.31
CA ASP A 12 9.12 10.78 23.09
C ASP A 12 8.96 11.71 21.87
N ILE A 13 9.05 11.10 20.70
CA ILE A 13 8.86 11.78 19.42
C ILE A 13 7.39 12.14 19.26
N ALA A 14 7.10 13.41 18.96
CA ALA A 14 5.76 13.88 18.66
C ALA A 14 5.78 14.93 17.55
N LEU A 15 4.74 14.98 16.73
CA LEU A 15 4.63 15.86 15.57
C LEU A 15 4.76 17.34 15.89
N ASN A 16 4.32 17.74 17.08
CA ASN A 16 4.35 19.14 17.52
C ASN A 16 5.73 19.60 18.01
N ARG A 17 6.75 18.73 18.03
CA ARG A 17 8.09 19.05 18.53
C ARG A 17 9.25 18.32 17.86
N SER A 18 8.96 17.41 16.93
CA SER A 18 10.01 16.69 16.20
C SER A 18 9.50 16.17 14.87
N MET A 19 10.43 15.96 13.94
CA MET A 19 10.15 15.26 12.69
C MET A 19 10.11 13.76 12.97
N ILE A 20 9.03 13.09 12.57
CA ILE A 20 8.87 11.66 12.78
C ILE A 20 9.70 10.91 11.74
N ALA A 21 10.54 9.99 12.22
CA ALA A 21 11.31 9.11 11.36
C ALA A 21 10.41 8.15 10.58
N LEU A 22 10.84 7.78 9.37
CA LEU A 22 10.21 6.74 8.56
C LEU A 22 10.07 5.43 9.38
N GLY A 23 8.97 4.73 9.21
CA GLY A 23 8.81 3.38 9.74
C GLY A 23 7.58 3.10 10.58
N SER A 24 6.69 4.05 10.80
CA SER A 24 5.47 3.83 11.59
C SER A 24 4.18 4.23 10.90
N CYS A 25 4.21 4.43 9.59
CA CYS A 25 3.04 4.74 8.78
C CYS A 25 2.14 5.82 9.39
N THR A 26 2.73 6.85 10.01
CA THR A 26 1.98 7.97 10.60
C THR A 26 0.84 7.60 11.58
N MET A 27 0.74 6.34 11.98
CA MET A 27 -0.30 5.84 12.92
C MET A 27 -0.38 6.60 14.24
N LYS A 28 0.64 7.39 14.55
CA LYS A 28 0.72 8.23 15.75
C LYS A 28 -0.03 9.56 15.63
N LEU A 29 -0.62 9.83 14.46
CA LEU A 29 -1.25 11.10 14.13
C LEU A 29 -2.76 11.10 14.27
N ASN A 30 -3.34 10.03 14.78
CA ASN A 30 -4.77 9.97 15.02
C ASN A 30 -5.19 11.04 16.01
N ALA A 31 -6.07 11.93 15.60
CA ALA A 31 -6.64 12.92 16.50
C ALA A 31 -7.44 12.24 17.61
N THR A 32 -7.33 12.74 18.83
CA THR A 32 -8.12 12.22 19.98
C THR A 32 -9.62 12.22 19.69
N ALA A 33 -10.10 13.23 18.96
CA ALA A 33 -11.50 13.33 18.57
C ALA A 33 -11.95 12.17 17.65
N GLU A 34 -11.08 11.64 16.81
CA GLU A 34 -11.37 10.49 15.95
C GLU A 34 -11.49 9.18 16.76
N LEU A 35 -10.82 9.11 17.91
CA LEU A 35 -10.87 7.94 18.79
C LEU A 35 -12.14 7.91 19.66
N MET A 36 -12.83 9.04 19.86
CA MET A 36 -14.01 9.09 20.70
C MET A 36 -15.14 8.18 20.22
N PRO A 37 -15.53 8.17 18.92
CA PRO A 37 -16.59 7.30 18.42
C PRO A 37 -16.31 5.81 18.62
N ILE A 38 -15.04 5.39 18.62
CA ILE A 38 -14.65 3.99 18.80
C ILE A 38 -15.10 3.45 20.17
N THR A 39 -15.25 4.32 21.17
CA THR A 39 -15.68 3.95 22.52
C THR A 39 -17.21 3.92 22.69
N TRP A 40 -17.97 4.40 21.73
CA TRP A 40 -19.42 4.38 21.78
C TRP A 40 -19.94 2.94 21.62
N LYS A 41 -20.96 2.59 22.37
CA LYS A 41 -21.49 1.21 22.42
C LYS A 41 -21.99 0.76 21.05
N GLU A 42 -22.54 1.64 20.27
CA GLU A 42 -23.06 1.42 18.93
C GLU A 42 -21.97 0.96 17.96
N PHE A 43 -20.72 1.39 18.18
CA PHE A 43 -19.57 0.98 17.37
C PHE A 43 -18.75 -0.12 18.04
N SER A 44 -18.63 -0.16 19.36
CA SER A 44 -17.71 -1.05 20.07
C SER A 44 -18.30 -2.41 20.44
N LEU A 45 -19.62 -2.53 20.59
CA LEU A 45 -20.27 -3.77 21.04
C LEU A 45 -20.75 -4.73 19.95
N PRO A 46 -20.98 -4.31 18.69
CA PRO A 46 -21.40 -5.27 17.66
C PRO A 46 -20.38 -6.38 17.47
N HIS A 47 -20.86 -7.62 17.46
CA HIS A 47 -19.99 -8.77 17.22
C HIS A 47 -19.59 -8.82 15.73
N PRO A 48 -18.35 -9.21 15.38
CA PRO A 48 -17.90 -9.29 13.98
C PRO A 48 -18.75 -10.18 13.06
N PHE A 49 -19.43 -11.19 13.65
CA PHE A 49 -20.31 -12.10 12.92
C PHE A 49 -21.81 -11.83 13.18
N VAL A 50 -22.16 -10.61 13.56
CA VAL A 50 -23.57 -10.22 13.66
C VAL A 50 -24.24 -10.30 12.27
N PRO A 51 -25.51 -10.70 12.17
CA PRO A 51 -26.23 -10.69 10.90
C PRO A 51 -26.20 -9.31 10.23
N THR A 52 -25.96 -9.30 8.92
CA THR A 52 -25.72 -8.05 8.17
C THR A 52 -26.92 -7.12 8.13
N ASP A 53 -28.13 -7.65 8.25
CA ASP A 53 -29.37 -6.87 8.34
C ASP A 53 -29.53 -6.08 9.64
N GLN A 54 -28.73 -6.44 10.67
CA GLN A 54 -28.67 -5.69 11.93
C GLN A 54 -27.58 -4.61 11.94
N MET A 55 -26.85 -4.43 10.84
CA MET A 55 -25.68 -3.56 10.73
C MET A 55 -25.82 -2.51 9.62
N GLU A 56 -27.03 -2.00 9.43
CA GLU A 56 -27.31 -1.06 8.34
C GLU A 56 -26.46 0.22 8.43
N GLY A 57 -26.26 0.76 9.65
CA GLY A 57 -25.40 1.92 9.85
C GLY A 57 -23.95 1.69 9.42
N TYR A 58 -23.37 0.51 9.70
CA TYR A 58 -22.03 0.17 9.23
C TYR A 58 -21.96 -0.01 7.72
N LYS A 59 -23.02 -0.55 7.08
CA LYS A 59 -23.06 -0.66 5.62
C LYS A 59 -23.05 0.73 4.96
N ILE A 60 -23.83 1.67 5.50
CA ILE A 60 -23.86 3.05 5.01
C ILE A 60 -22.46 3.66 5.16
N LEU A 61 -21.86 3.58 6.35
CA LEU A 61 -20.52 4.11 6.62
C LEU A 61 -19.47 3.55 5.65
N PHE A 62 -19.46 2.23 5.43
CA PHE A 62 -18.49 1.61 4.53
C PHE A 62 -18.73 1.99 3.07
N ASN A 63 -19.98 2.05 2.64
CA ASN A 63 -20.31 2.44 1.26
C ASN A 63 -19.94 3.89 0.99
N ASP A 64 -20.23 4.79 1.91
CA ASP A 64 -19.88 6.21 1.79
C ASP A 64 -18.35 6.35 1.70
N LEU A 65 -17.59 5.73 2.62
CA LEU A 65 -16.14 5.77 2.60
C LEU A 65 -15.55 5.16 1.32
N ILE A 66 -16.09 4.04 0.83
CA ILE A 66 -15.66 3.42 -0.43
C ILE A 66 -15.91 4.38 -1.61
N ASN A 67 -17.05 5.03 -1.65
CA ASN A 67 -17.38 5.97 -2.71
C ASN A 67 -16.48 7.21 -2.67
N ASP A 68 -16.25 7.77 -1.49
CA ASP A 68 -15.33 8.89 -1.29
C ASP A 68 -13.91 8.54 -1.75
N LEU A 69 -13.41 7.37 -1.36
CA LEU A 69 -12.09 6.90 -1.77
C LEU A 69 -12.01 6.66 -3.29
N LYS A 70 -13.04 6.13 -3.92
CA LYS A 70 -13.11 5.99 -5.38
C LYS A 70 -13.04 7.35 -6.07
N GLU A 71 -13.79 8.32 -5.58
CA GLU A 71 -13.81 9.68 -6.14
C GLU A 71 -12.43 10.36 -5.99
N ILE A 72 -11.81 10.24 -4.82
CA ILE A 72 -10.49 10.86 -4.53
C ILE A 72 -9.38 10.21 -5.37
N THR A 73 -9.38 8.90 -5.51
CA THR A 73 -8.28 8.15 -6.14
C THR A 73 -8.47 7.90 -7.62
N GLY A 74 -9.70 7.99 -8.12
CA GLY A 74 -10.05 7.63 -9.50
C GLY A 74 -10.05 6.13 -9.77
N TYR A 75 -9.96 5.27 -8.75
CA TYR A 75 -10.04 3.82 -8.92
C TYR A 75 -11.49 3.33 -9.10
N ASP A 76 -11.67 2.30 -9.90
CA ASP A 76 -12.98 1.68 -10.12
C ASP A 76 -13.52 0.95 -8.89
N ALA A 77 -12.63 0.42 -8.05
CA ALA A 77 -13.00 -0.34 -6.86
C ALA A 77 -12.03 -0.09 -5.69
N VAL A 78 -12.57 -0.15 -4.48
CA VAL A 78 -11.84 0.00 -3.22
C VAL A 78 -12.25 -1.12 -2.27
N SER A 79 -11.31 -1.67 -1.52
CA SER A 79 -11.53 -2.63 -0.46
C SER A 79 -11.03 -2.09 0.87
N LEU A 80 -11.87 -2.15 1.90
CA LEU A 80 -11.54 -1.78 3.28
C LEU A 80 -11.11 -3.00 4.13
N GLN A 81 -10.93 -4.18 3.52
CA GLN A 81 -10.64 -5.43 4.23
C GLN A 81 -9.22 -5.50 4.84
N PRO A 82 -8.15 -5.03 4.17
CA PRO A 82 -6.82 -5.09 4.73
C PRO A 82 -6.71 -4.27 6.03
N ASN A 83 -6.14 -4.88 7.09
CA ASN A 83 -5.98 -4.25 8.40
C ASN A 83 -4.62 -3.58 8.61
N SER A 84 -3.71 -3.69 7.65
CA SER A 84 -2.37 -3.09 7.68
C SER A 84 -1.82 -2.89 6.28
N GLY A 85 -0.75 -2.09 6.15
CA GLY A 85 -0.05 -1.90 4.88
C GLY A 85 0.40 -3.23 4.27
N ALA A 86 1.03 -4.11 5.06
CA ALA A 86 1.48 -5.42 4.59
C ALA A 86 0.33 -6.33 4.12
N GLN A 87 -0.83 -6.26 4.75
CA GLN A 87 -2.02 -6.99 4.27
C GLN A 87 -2.58 -6.38 2.98
N GLY A 88 -2.50 -5.07 2.82
CA GLY A 88 -2.82 -4.37 1.56
C GLY A 88 -1.89 -4.80 0.44
N GLU A 89 -0.58 -4.89 0.70
CA GLU A 89 0.41 -5.39 -0.26
C GLU A 89 0.06 -6.81 -0.71
N TYR A 90 -0.17 -7.71 0.23
CA TYR A 90 -0.52 -9.09 -0.06
C TYR A 90 -1.84 -9.19 -0.85
N ALA A 91 -2.88 -8.47 -0.42
CA ALA A 91 -4.17 -8.47 -1.10
C ALA A 91 -4.07 -7.94 -2.54
N GLY A 92 -3.33 -6.85 -2.74
CA GLY A 92 -3.12 -6.28 -4.07
C GLY A 92 -2.35 -7.22 -5.00
N LEU A 93 -1.26 -7.82 -4.53
CA LEU A 93 -0.47 -8.78 -5.32
C LEU A 93 -1.26 -10.07 -5.62
N MET A 94 -2.05 -10.55 -4.67
CA MET A 94 -2.96 -11.69 -4.91
C MET A 94 -4.04 -11.34 -5.94
N THR A 95 -4.54 -10.11 -5.93
CA THR A 95 -5.49 -9.62 -6.94
C THR A 95 -4.84 -9.62 -8.33
N ILE A 96 -3.62 -9.11 -8.45
CA ILE A 96 -2.85 -9.15 -9.71
C ILE A 96 -2.64 -10.59 -10.18
N ARG A 97 -2.28 -11.49 -9.27
CA ARG A 97 -2.12 -12.90 -9.59
C ARG A 97 -3.42 -13.52 -10.13
N LYS A 98 -4.53 -13.26 -9.44
CA LYS A 98 -5.86 -13.74 -9.87
C LYS A 98 -6.30 -13.15 -11.20
N PHE A 99 -5.98 -11.89 -11.45
CA PHE A 99 -6.19 -11.25 -12.75
C PHE A 99 -5.46 -12.01 -13.87
N HIS A 100 -4.17 -12.34 -13.68
CA HIS A 100 -3.42 -13.11 -14.66
C HIS A 100 -3.97 -14.53 -14.83
N GLU A 101 -4.32 -15.20 -13.74
CA GLU A 101 -4.93 -16.55 -13.80
C GLU A 101 -6.26 -16.53 -14.58
N SER A 102 -7.13 -15.55 -14.34
CA SER A 102 -8.41 -15.43 -15.03
C SER A 102 -8.29 -15.14 -16.53
N ASN A 103 -7.18 -14.52 -16.93
CA ASN A 103 -6.85 -14.24 -18.33
C ASN A 103 -6.04 -15.38 -19.00
N GLY A 104 -5.93 -16.55 -18.37
CA GLY A 104 -5.15 -17.68 -18.90
C GLY A 104 -3.64 -17.47 -18.85
N GLN A 105 -3.14 -16.50 -18.09
CA GLN A 105 -1.75 -16.12 -17.95
C GLN A 105 -1.15 -16.50 -16.59
N GLY A 106 -1.61 -17.58 -15.98
CA GLY A 106 -1.20 -18.02 -14.64
C GLY A 106 0.30 -18.36 -14.51
N THR A 107 1.06 -18.38 -15.61
CA THR A 107 2.51 -18.54 -15.61
C THR A 107 3.28 -17.24 -15.32
N ARG A 108 2.59 -16.08 -15.25
CA ARG A 108 3.21 -14.82 -14.88
C ARG A 108 3.46 -14.80 -13.37
N ASP A 109 4.72 -14.90 -12.98
CA ASP A 109 5.14 -15.04 -11.58
C ASP A 109 6.32 -14.13 -11.18
N VAL A 110 6.74 -13.22 -12.04
CA VAL A 110 7.85 -12.31 -11.77
C VAL A 110 7.30 -10.95 -11.29
N CYS A 111 7.79 -10.50 -10.14
CA CYS A 111 7.54 -9.16 -9.61
C CYS A 111 8.84 -8.35 -9.62
N LEU A 112 8.86 -7.25 -10.36
CA LEU A 112 9.96 -6.28 -10.34
C LEU A 112 9.80 -5.39 -9.11
N ILE A 113 10.88 -5.13 -8.38
CA ILE A 113 10.86 -4.29 -7.17
C ILE A 113 12.12 -3.42 -7.16
N PRO A 114 12.00 -2.07 -7.09
CA PRO A 114 13.14 -1.19 -6.94
C PRO A 114 13.93 -1.48 -5.67
N ASN A 115 15.25 -1.30 -5.70
CA ASN A 115 16.11 -1.50 -4.53
C ASN A 115 15.87 -0.48 -3.40
N SER A 116 15.18 0.62 -3.71
CA SER A 116 14.68 1.59 -2.72
C SER A 116 13.46 1.09 -1.93
N ALA A 117 12.91 -0.07 -2.26
CA ALA A 117 11.69 -0.56 -1.64
C ALA A 117 11.90 -0.98 -0.17
N HIS A 118 10.87 -0.81 0.64
CA HIS A 118 10.86 -1.33 2.00
C HIS A 118 10.93 -2.86 2.00
N GLY A 119 11.57 -3.45 3.03
CA GLY A 119 11.76 -4.91 3.15
C GLY A 119 10.47 -5.74 3.15
N THR A 120 9.31 -5.16 3.45
CA THR A 120 8.02 -5.84 3.36
C THR A 120 7.58 -6.11 1.92
N ASN A 121 8.02 -5.30 0.96
CA ASN A 121 7.61 -5.43 -0.43
C ASN A 121 8.06 -6.77 -1.04
N PRO A 122 9.35 -7.15 -0.99
CA PRO A 122 9.78 -8.45 -1.46
C PRO A 122 9.19 -9.61 -0.66
N ALA A 123 8.96 -9.44 0.65
CA ALA A 123 8.32 -10.45 1.47
C ALA A 123 6.88 -10.72 1.03
N SER A 124 6.08 -9.66 0.80
CA SER A 124 4.70 -9.76 0.32
C SER A 124 4.63 -10.39 -1.08
N ALA A 125 5.58 -10.06 -1.97
CA ALA A 125 5.66 -10.66 -3.29
C ALA A 125 5.94 -12.18 -3.21
N GLN A 126 6.89 -12.59 -2.37
CA GLN A 126 7.17 -14.01 -2.14
C GLN A 126 6.00 -14.75 -1.53
N MET A 127 5.33 -14.16 -0.53
CA MET A 127 4.11 -14.74 0.06
C MET A 127 2.99 -14.93 -0.96
N SER A 128 2.91 -14.06 -1.96
CA SER A 128 1.97 -14.17 -3.08
C SER A 128 2.40 -15.17 -4.14
N GLY A 129 3.53 -15.89 -3.93
CA GLY A 129 4.08 -16.88 -4.86
C GLY A 129 4.79 -16.27 -6.06
N MET A 130 5.20 -15.00 -5.99
CA MET A 130 5.94 -14.34 -7.05
C MET A 130 7.45 -14.41 -6.81
N LYS A 131 8.21 -14.43 -7.89
CA LYS A 131 9.68 -14.34 -7.89
C LYS A 131 10.09 -12.89 -7.95
N VAL A 132 10.87 -12.45 -6.98
CA VAL A 132 11.35 -11.07 -6.88
C VAL A 132 12.56 -10.87 -7.79
N VAL A 133 12.50 -9.85 -8.62
CA VAL A 133 13.64 -9.36 -9.43
C VAL A 133 13.86 -7.90 -9.08
N VAL A 134 15.02 -7.59 -8.53
CA VAL A 134 15.35 -6.22 -8.10
C VAL A 134 15.65 -5.35 -9.31
N VAL A 135 15.15 -4.13 -9.31
CA VAL A 135 15.48 -3.06 -10.26
C VAL A 135 16.35 -2.03 -9.53
N ASN A 136 17.41 -1.56 -10.18
CA ASN A 136 18.30 -0.56 -9.61
C ASN A 136 17.62 0.82 -9.55
N CYS A 137 18.10 1.67 -8.65
CA CYS A 137 17.87 3.10 -8.68
C CYS A 137 19.12 3.81 -9.18
N ASP A 138 18.93 5.00 -9.75
CA ASP A 138 20.01 5.92 -10.13
C ASP A 138 20.63 6.61 -8.91
N GLU A 139 21.60 7.49 -9.14
CA GLU A 139 22.31 8.23 -8.08
C GLU A 139 21.40 9.25 -7.35
N ASP A 140 20.33 9.69 -8.01
CA ASP A 140 19.32 10.61 -7.45
C ASP A 140 18.20 9.86 -6.68
N GLY A 141 18.21 8.53 -6.71
CA GLY A 141 17.25 7.68 -6.02
C GLY A 141 15.98 7.39 -6.80
N ASN A 142 15.89 7.79 -8.09
CA ASN A 142 14.82 7.39 -8.97
C ASN A 142 15.03 5.97 -9.49
N VAL A 143 13.97 5.35 -9.99
CA VAL A 143 14.08 4.04 -10.66
C VAL A 143 14.91 4.17 -11.94
N ASP A 144 15.95 3.36 -12.08
CA ASP A 144 16.74 3.27 -13.31
C ASP A 144 15.88 2.70 -14.43
N LEU A 145 15.48 3.57 -15.36
CA LEU A 145 14.60 3.21 -16.48
C LEU A 145 15.23 2.23 -17.46
N ASP A 146 16.52 2.30 -17.68
CA ASP A 146 17.19 1.40 -18.61
C ASP A 146 17.26 -0.01 -18.01
N ASP A 147 17.57 -0.13 -16.74
CA ASP A 147 17.53 -1.40 -16.01
C ASP A 147 16.10 -1.96 -15.94
N LEU A 148 15.10 -1.10 -15.70
CA LEU A 148 13.69 -1.49 -15.71
C LEU A 148 13.27 -2.04 -17.08
N LYS A 149 13.56 -1.32 -18.17
CA LYS A 149 13.23 -1.72 -19.54
C LYS A 149 13.87 -3.06 -19.90
N ASN A 150 15.16 -3.22 -19.61
CA ASN A 150 15.91 -4.44 -19.87
C ASN A 150 15.31 -5.64 -19.11
N LYS A 151 14.92 -5.44 -17.84
CA LYS A 151 14.31 -6.50 -17.03
C LYS A 151 12.87 -6.80 -17.46
N ALA A 152 12.07 -5.77 -17.78
CA ALA A 152 10.72 -5.95 -18.28
C ALA A 152 10.72 -6.74 -19.61
N GLU A 153 11.63 -6.45 -20.52
CA GLU A 153 11.80 -7.19 -21.78
C GLU A 153 12.25 -8.64 -21.52
N LYS A 154 13.29 -8.81 -20.71
CA LYS A 154 13.84 -10.14 -20.36
C LYS A 154 12.77 -11.07 -19.77
N TYR A 155 11.93 -10.54 -18.91
CA TYR A 155 10.89 -11.31 -18.21
C TYR A 155 9.49 -11.15 -18.82
N SER A 156 9.34 -10.57 -20.01
CA SER A 156 8.04 -10.18 -20.59
C SER A 156 7.00 -11.30 -20.60
N LYS A 157 7.42 -12.56 -20.77
CA LYS A 157 6.50 -13.72 -20.74
C LYS A 157 5.99 -14.06 -19.34
N ASN A 158 6.78 -13.75 -18.32
CA ASN A 158 6.52 -14.10 -16.91
C ASN A 158 6.29 -12.89 -16.03
N LEU A 159 6.39 -11.67 -16.55
CA LEU A 159 6.20 -10.45 -15.79
C LEU A 159 4.76 -10.35 -15.29
N ALA A 160 4.58 -10.50 -13.98
CA ALA A 160 3.29 -10.35 -13.33
C ALA A 160 3.06 -8.92 -12.87
N ALA A 161 4.04 -8.34 -12.18
CA ALA A 161 3.88 -7.04 -11.53
C ALA A 161 5.19 -6.24 -11.44
N LEU A 162 5.05 -4.94 -11.35
CA LEU A 162 5.98 -4.05 -10.69
C LEU A 162 5.36 -3.63 -9.35
N MET A 163 6.13 -3.66 -8.28
CA MET A 163 5.74 -3.10 -6.99
C MET A 163 6.62 -1.90 -6.69
N VAL A 164 6.05 -0.70 -6.74
CA VAL A 164 6.76 0.57 -6.58
C VAL A 164 6.17 1.36 -5.40
N THR A 165 7.04 1.99 -4.62
CA THR A 165 6.64 2.90 -3.53
C THR A 165 6.72 4.34 -4.04
N TYR A 166 5.64 5.12 -3.90
CA TYR A 166 5.54 6.48 -4.40
C TYR A 166 4.88 7.41 -3.37
N PRO A 167 5.62 8.40 -2.81
CA PRO A 167 7.06 8.60 -2.96
C PRO A 167 7.89 7.43 -2.40
N SER A 168 9.15 7.31 -2.86
CA SER A 168 10.04 6.22 -2.45
C SER A 168 10.47 6.35 -0.97
N THR A 169 11.10 5.32 -0.43
CA THR A 169 11.67 5.38 0.94
C THR A 169 12.80 6.41 1.08
N HIS A 170 13.39 6.84 -0.03
CA HIS A 170 14.35 7.95 -0.07
C HIS A 170 13.68 9.33 -0.08
N GLY A 171 12.34 9.39 -0.08
CA GLY A 171 11.58 10.64 -0.16
C GLY A 171 11.50 11.23 -1.57
N VAL A 172 11.84 10.45 -2.59
CA VAL A 172 11.83 10.88 -3.99
C VAL A 172 10.46 10.65 -4.61
N PHE A 173 9.90 11.69 -5.20
CA PHE A 173 8.76 11.58 -6.11
C PHE A 173 9.30 11.23 -7.49
N GLU A 174 9.00 10.04 -7.96
CA GLU A 174 9.45 9.51 -9.23
C GLU A 174 8.90 10.35 -10.39
N GLU A 175 9.78 11.11 -11.06
CA GLU A 175 9.38 12.03 -12.14
C GLU A 175 8.82 11.30 -13.36
N LYS A 176 9.29 10.07 -13.59
CA LYS A 176 8.96 9.26 -14.76
C LYS A 176 7.95 8.16 -14.45
N ILE A 177 7.13 8.32 -13.43
CA ILE A 177 6.19 7.28 -12.98
C ILE A 177 5.24 6.83 -14.10
N ILE A 178 4.81 7.72 -14.98
CA ILE A 178 3.96 7.38 -16.12
C ILE A 178 4.69 6.45 -17.08
N GLU A 179 5.94 6.80 -17.45
CA GLU A 179 6.77 5.97 -18.34
C GLU A 179 7.07 4.59 -17.72
N ILE A 180 7.32 4.55 -16.41
CA ILE A 180 7.51 3.30 -15.66
C ILE A 180 6.27 2.40 -15.78
N CYS A 181 5.07 2.96 -15.54
CA CYS A 181 3.81 2.22 -15.68
C CYS A 181 3.61 1.72 -17.12
N ASP A 182 3.86 2.56 -18.11
CA ASP A 182 3.72 2.20 -19.53
C ASP A 182 4.64 1.06 -19.94
N VAL A 183 5.89 1.06 -19.47
CA VAL A 183 6.84 -0.04 -19.72
C VAL A 183 6.30 -1.35 -19.17
N ILE A 184 5.78 -1.35 -17.96
CA ILE A 184 5.25 -2.58 -17.33
C ILE A 184 4.01 -3.07 -18.05
N HIS A 185 3.06 -2.19 -18.35
CA HIS A 185 1.83 -2.54 -19.07
C HIS A 185 2.12 -3.06 -20.48
N LYS A 186 3.07 -2.45 -21.20
CA LYS A 186 3.50 -2.92 -22.53
C LYS A 186 3.99 -4.35 -22.51
N HIS A 187 4.61 -4.80 -21.42
CA HIS A 187 5.09 -6.18 -21.26
C HIS A 187 4.06 -7.09 -20.55
N GLY A 188 2.82 -6.61 -20.39
CA GLY A 188 1.69 -7.37 -19.86
C GLY A 188 1.66 -7.52 -18.34
N GLY A 189 2.54 -6.84 -17.62
CA GLY A 189 2.53 -6.76 -16.15
C GLY A 189 1.52 -5.73 -15.64
N GLN A 190 1.21 -5.80 -14.35
CA GLN A 190 0.40 -4.83 -13.62
C GLN A 190 1.28 -4.03 -12.66
N VAL A 191 0.83 -2.84 -12.25
CA VAL A 191 1.57 -2.02 -11.28
C VAL A 191 0.84 -2.03 -9.94
N TYR A 192 1.54 -2.45 -8.89
CA TYR A 192 1.14 -2.21 -7.51
C TYR A 192 1.87 -0.97 -7.00
N MET A 193 1.13 0.09 -6.75
CA MET A 193 1.68 1.33 -6.22
C MET A 193 1.42 1.41 -4.72
N LEU A 194 2.49 1.33 -3.92
CA LEU A 194 2.42 1.57 -2.49
C LEU A 194 2.57 3.07 -2.23
N SER A 195 1.55 3.69 -1.68
CA SER A 195 1.62 5.09 -1.28
C SER A 195 1.02 5.29 0.11
N LEU A 196 1.71 6.09 0.94
CA LEU A 196 1.25 6.49 2.27
C LEU A 196 0.85 7.98 2.33
N ILE A 197 1.05 8.72 1.26
CA ILE A 197 0.94 10.19 1.24
C ILE A 197 0.04 10.67 0.08
N HIS A 198 -0.60 9.77 -0.61
CA HIS A 198 -1.17 10.04 -1.94
C HIS A 198 -2.60 10.57 -1.94
N ILE A 199 -3.12 10.92 -0.81
CA ILE A 199 -4.51 11.39 -0.70
C ILE A 199 -4.53 12.88 -0.43
#